data_548636fbd2b74534a465f07c50ad4154
#
_entry.id   548636fbd2b74534a465f07c50ad4154
#
_cell.length_a   1.000
_cell.length_b   1.000
_cell.length_c   1.000
_cell.angle_alpha   90.00
_cell.angle_beta   90.00
_cell.angle_gamma   90.00
#
_symmetry.space_group_name_H-M   'P 1'
#
loop_
_entity.id
_entity.type
_entity.pdbx_description
1 polymer ?
#
loop_
_entity_poly.entity_id
_entity_poly.type
_entity_poly.pdbx_seq_one_letter_code
_entity_poly.pdbx_strand_id
1 'polypeptide(L)'
;MPHDGQVMSDTPILPDLQSLTTAALPEVEALFMQARDGLKADVSTGGKVSNQALEARQFQAHALSWLATYVEALRQLNAWAGRLAEVGQFGEMEALILQIGFGEYLNQITGGIPM
;
A
#
# COMPACT_ATOMS: atom_id res chain seq x y z
N MET A 1 -22.07 24.85 -22.21
CA MET A 1 -21.60 24.52 -21.65
C MET A 1 -21.05 24.57 -20.95
N PRO A 2 -20.90 24.36 -21.02
CA PRO A 2 -20.21 24.35 -20.67
C PRO A 2 -19.62 23.72 -20.09
N HIS A 3 -19.58 23.39 -20.16
CA HIS A 3 -19.19 22.89 -19.62
C HIS A 3 -18.22 22.21 -19.41
N ASP A 4 -17.49 22.32 -19.88
CA ASP A 4 -16.24 21.75 -19.89
C ASP A 4 -15.74 21.49 -18.56
N GLY A 5 -15.62 22.39 -17.75
CA GLY A 5 -15.22 22.27 -16.40
C GLY A 5 -16.05 21.23 -15.70
N GLN A 6 -17.24 21.12 -16.14
CA GLN A 6 -18.12 20.16 -15.66
C GLN A 6 -17.65 18.77 -15.85
N VAL A 7 -17.11 18.45 -16.99
CA VAL A 7 -16.55 17.15 -17.29
C VAL A 7 -15.45 16.81 -16.31
N MET A 8 -14.60 17.78 -16.03
CA MET A 8 -13.51 17.57 -15.10
C MET A 8 -14.01 17.28 -13.70
N SER A 9 -15.05 17.98 -13.29
CA SER A 9 -15.54 17.76 -11.95
C SER A 9 -16.23 16.41 -11.79
N ASP A 10 -16.61 15.79 -12.89
CA ASP A 10 -17.23 14.48 -12.84
C ASP A 10 -16.23 13.36 -12.78
N THR A 11 -14.97 13.67 -12.94
CA THR A 11 -13.91 12.67 -12.91
C THR A 11 -13.31 12.57 -11.52
N PRO A 12 -13.44 11.44 -10.86
CA PRO A 12 -12.87 11.28 -9.53
C PRO A 12 -11.38 11.01 -9.53
N ILE A 13 -10.77 10.91 -10.70
CA ILE A 13 -9.36 10.58 -10.80
C ILE A 13 -8.48 11.77 -10.48
N LEU A 14 -7.51 11.56 -9.60
CA LEU A 14 -6.55 12.59 -9.23
C LEU A 14 -5.64 12.92 -10.40
N PRO A 15 -5.38 14.21 -10.64
CA PRO A 15 -4.57 14.60 -11.80
C PRO A 15 -3.13 14.11 -11.77
N ASP A 16 -2.55 13.96 -10.57
CA ASP A 16 -1.16 13.52 -10.43
C ASP A 16 -1.05 12.08 -9.96
N LEU A 17 -2.01 11.25 -10.34
CA LEU A 17 -2.16 9.93 -9.77
C LEU A 17 -0.89 9.08 -9.79
N GLN A 18 -0.25 8.96 -10.95
CA GLN A 18 0.95 8.13 -11.05
C GLN A 18 2.11 8.68 -10.25
N SER A 19 2.24 9.99 -10.18
CA SER A 19 3.26 10.62 -9.35
C SER A 19 3.01 10.34 -7.88
N LEU A 20 1.74 10.40 -7.49
CA LEU A 20 1.36 10.16 -6.09
C LEU A 20 1.59 8.70 -5.69
N THR A 21 1.21 7.76 -6.55
CA THR A 21 1.40 6.35 -6.23
C THR A 21 2.88 5.98 -6.20
N THR A 22 3.66 6.53 -7.14
CA THR A 22 5.08 6.28 -7.18
C THR A 22 5.80 6.86 -5.96
N ALA A 23 5.34 8.03 -5.49
CA ALA A 23 5.92 8.64 -4.31
C ALA A 23 5.51 7.94 -3.02
N ALA A 24 4.30 7.41 -2.97
CA ALA A 24 3.79 6.72 -1.79
C ALA A 24 4.46 5.38 -1.57
N LEU A 25 4.83 4.69 -2.64
CA LEU A 25 5.36 3.34 -2.55
C LEU A 25 6.60 3.22 -1.67
N PRO A 26 7.64 4.04 -1.84
CA PRO A 26 8.80 3.93 -0.95
C PRO A 26 8.47 4.18 0.51
N GLU A 27 7.48 4.99 0.79
CA GLU A 27 7.08 5.26 2.17
C GLU A 27 6.45 4.06 2.83
N VAL A 28 5.57 3.34 2.11
CA VAL A 28 4.98 2.13 2.67
C VAL A 28 6.01 1.01 2.75
N GLU A 29 6.96 0.98 1.81
CA GLU A 29 8.05 0.01 1.88
C GLU A 29 8.92 0.26 3.11
N ALA A 30 9.20 1.52 3.41
CA ALA A 30 9.96 1.88 4.59
C ALA A 30 9.22 1.49 5.87
N LEU A 31 7.92 1.69 5.89
CA LEU A 31 7.09 1.30 7.03
C LEU A 31 7.18 -0.21 7.25
N PHE A 32 7.09 -0.98 6.18
CA PHE A 32 7.21 -2.44 6.26
C PHE A 32 8.58 -2.84 6.80
N MET A 33 9.63 -2.21 6.30
CA MET A 33 10.99 -2.54 6.75
C MET A 33 11.20 -2.21 8.21
N GLN A 34 10.65 -1.11 8.68
CA GLN A 34 10.72 -0.74 10.09
C GLN A 34 10.00 -1.76 10.95
N ALA A 35 8.83 -2.19 10.53
CA ALA A 35 8.06 -3.18 11.28
C ALA A 35 8.78 -4.52 11.30
N ARG A 36 9.35 -4.92 10.17
CA ARG A 36 10.09 -6.16 10.06
C ARG A 36 11.31 -6.16 10.96
N ASP A 37 12.08 -5.07 10.90
CA ASP A 37 13.31 -4.97 11.68
C ASP A 37 13.02 -4.89 13.17
N GLY A 38 11.93 -4.23 13.55
CA GLY A 38 11.50 -4.18 14.94
C GLY A 38 11.16 -5.55 15.49
N LEU A 39 10.41 -6.33 14.72
CA LEU A 39 10.05 -7.69 15.12
C LEU A 39 11.27 -8.58 15.20
N LYS A 40 12.16 -8.45 14.23
CA LYS A 40 13.38 -9.23 14.18
C LYS A 40 14.28 -8.97 15.37
N ALA A 41 14.43 -7.70 15.74
CA ALA A 41 15.23 -7.32 16.92
C ALA A 41 14.61 -7.89 18.19
N ASP A 42 13.30 -7.81 18.29
CA ASP A 42 12.58 -8.30 19.46
C ASP A 42 12.77 -9.81 19.63
N VAL A 43 12.68 -10.55 18.55
CA VAL A 43 12.87 -12.00 18.58
C VAL A 43 14.31 -12.36 18.91
N SER A 44 15.28 -11.59 18.39
CA SER A 44 16.69 -11.88 18.58
C SER A 44 17.17 -11.63 20.00
N THR A 45 16.58 -10.66 20.69
CA THR A 45 17.02 -10.32 22.04
C THR A 45 16.24 -11.04 23.12
N GLY A 46 15.19 -11.78 22.72
CA GLY A 46 14.34 -12.45 23.69
C GLY A 46 15.02 -13.65 24.31
N GLY A 47 15.33 -13.58 25.57
CA GLY A 47 15.87 -14.72 26.28
C GLY A 47 14.78 -15.74 26.56
N LYS A 48 14.10 -15.58 27.67
CA LYS A 48 12.97 -16.44 27.97
C LYS A 48 11.69 -15.84 27.45
N VAL A 49 10.91 -16.68 26.82
CA VAL A 49 9.67 -16.24 26.22
C VAL A 49 8.51 -16.84 26.99
N SER A 50 7.69 -15.98 27.59
CA SER A 50 6.46 -16.42 28.24
C SER A 50 5.43 -16.72 27.15
N ASN A 51 4.36 -17.42 27.52
CA ASN A 51 3.28 -17.69 26.58
C ASN A 51 2.65 -16.39 26.07
N GLN A 52 2.54 -15.42 26.95
CA GLN A 52 2.01 -14.12 26.56
C GLN A 52 2.89 -13.41 25.56
N ALA A 53 4.19 -13.45 25.78
CA ALA A 53 5.14 -12.83 24.87
C ALA A 53 5.14 -13.53 23.51
N LEU A 54 5.01 -14.85 23.52
CA LEU A 54 4.95 -15.64 22.30
C LEU A 54 3.69 -15.29 21.51
N GLU A 55 2.55 -15.20 22.18
CA GLU A 55 1.31 -14.81 21.53
C GLU A 55 1.41 -13.43 20.91
N ALA A 56 2.00 -12.48 21.63
CA ALA A 56 2.18 -11.13 21.14
C ALA A 56 3.05 -11.12 19.87
N ARG A 57 4.09 -11.93 19.86
CA ARG A 57 4.98 -12.02 18.69
C ARG A 57 4.29 -12.66 17.50
N GLN A 58 3.46 -13.67 17.75
CA GLN A 58 2.69 -14.29 16.68
C GLN A 58 1.71 -13.31 16.09
N PHE A 59 1.11 -12.49 16.92
CA PHE A 59 0.19 -11.47 16.48
C PHE A 59 0.91 -10.46 15.58
N GLN A 60 2.10 -10.02 16.04
CA GLN A 60 2.92 -9.08 15.28
C GLN A 60 3.38 -9.68 13.97
N ALA A 61 3.75 -10.94 13.97
CA ALA A 61 4.18 -11.63 12.76
C ALA A 61 3.04 -11.75 11.77
N HIS A 62 1.82 -12.00 12.26
CA HIS A 62 0.64 -12.08 11.42
C HIS A 62 0.36 -10.72 10.77
N ALA A 63 0.43 -9.65 11.57
CA ALA A 63 0.22 -8.30 11.06
C ALA A 63 1.29 -7.94 10.03
N LEU A 64 2.53 -8.35 10.26
CA LEU A 64 3.62 -8.10 9.33
C LEU A 64 3.38 -8.82 8.01
N SER A 65 2.84 -10.04 8.06
CA SER A 65 2.49 -10.80 6.88
C SER A 65 1.46 -10.06 6.03
N TRP A 66 0.45 -9.51 6.66
CA TRP A 66 -0.58 -8.74 5.96
C TRP A 66 0.02 -7.48 5.35
N LEU A 67 0.88 -6.80 6.10
CA LEU A 67 1.53 -5.59 5.62
C LEU A 67 2.39 -5.91 4.39
N ALA A 68 3.13 -7.00 4.43
CA ALA A 68 3.95 -7.45 3.30
C ALA A 68 3.09 -7.68 2.07
N THR A 69 1.93 -8.30 2.26
CA THR A 69 0.99 -8.58 1.18
C THR A 69 0.48 -7.27 0.55
N TYR A 70 0.12 -6.31 1.39
CA TYR A 70 -0.39 -5.03 0.91
C TYR A 70 0.69 -4.25 0.16
N VAL A 71 1.91 -4.24 0.69
CA VAL A 71 3.03 -3.55 0.05
C VAL A 71 3.31 -4.17 -1.32
N GLU A 72 3.29 -5.50 -1.38
CA GLU A 72 3.53 -6.18 -2.66
C GLU A 72 2.41 -5.90 -3.66
N ALA A 73 1.16 -5.85 -3.20
CA ALA A 73 0.04 -5.52 -4.07
C ALA A 73 0.20 -4.11 -4.64
N LEU A 74 0.61 -3.16 -3.81
CA LEU A 74 0.82 -1.79 -4.26
C LEU A 74 1.97 -1.71 -5.26
N ARG A 75 3.03 -2.46 -5.01
CA ARG A 75 4.20 -2.52 -5.90
C ARG A 75 3.79 -3.04 -7.28
N GLN A 76 3.01 -4.13 -7.30
CA GLN A 76 2.55 -4.72 -8.54
C GLN A 76 1.60 -3.79 -9.30
N LEU A 77 0.71 -3.13 -8.56
CA LEU A 77 -0.24 -2.22 -9.15
C LEU A 77 0.47 -1.03 -9.81
N ASN A 78 1.45 -0.48 -9.12
CA ASN A 78 2.21 0.66 -9.63
C ASN A 78 3.03 0.25 -10.87
N ALA A 79 3.65 -0.94 -10.83
CA ALA A 79 4.41 -1.44 -11.96
C ALA A 79 3.52 -1.68 -13.17
N TRP A 80 2.35 -2.24 -12.96
CA TRP A 80 1.37 -2.48 -14.01
C TRP A 80 0.97 -1.16 -14.69
N ALA A 81 0.68 -0.14 -13.88
CA ALA A 81 0.32 1.17 -14.40
C ALA A 81 1.45 1.77 -15.24
N GLY A 82 2.68 1.62 -14.75
CA GLY A 82 3.84 2.11 -15.49
C GLY A 82 4.02 1.42 -16.82
N ARG A 83 3.83 0.12 -16.86
CA ARG A 83 3.95 -0.64 -18.11
C ARG A 83 2.89 -0.21 -19.13
N LEU A 84 1.66 0.00 -18.67
CA LEU A 84 0.59 0.43 -19.56
C LEU A 84 0.82 1.85 -20.05
N ALA A 85 1.33 2.72 -19.18
CA ALA A 85 1.62 4.09 -19.56
C ALA A 85 2.68 4.14 -20.66
N GLU A 86 3.69 3.27 -20.55
CA GLU A 86 4.77 3.22 -21.54
C GLU A 86 4.28 2.86 -22.94
N VAL A 87 3.26 2.04 -23.02
CA VAL A 87 2.72 1.63 -24.32
C VAL A 87 1.46 2.41 -24.71
N GLY A 88 1.17 3.48 -23.98
CA GLY A 88 0.03 4.34 -24.28
C GLY A 88 -1.32 3.73 -24.00
N GLN A 89 -1.39 2.77 -23.10
CA GLN A 89 -2.64 2.07 -22.77
C GLN A 89 -3.15 2.35 -21.36
N PHE A 90 -2.59 3.35 -20.72
CA PHE A 90 -3.04 3.73 -19.38
C PHE A 90 -4.17 4.75 -19.52
N GLY A 91 -5.39 4.26 -19.66
CA GLY A 91 -6.55 5.08 -19.84
C GLY A 91 -7.30 5.36 -18.55
N GLU A 92 -8.50 5.86 -18.70
CA GLU A 92 -9.31 6.26 -17.55
C GLU A 92 -9.67 5.09 -16.65
N MET A 93 -10.04 3.97 -17.24
CA MET A 93 -10.39 2.78 -16.46
C MET A 93 -9.19 2.30 -15.66
N GLU A 94 -8.02 2.27 -16.28
CA GLU A 94 -6.79 1.85 -15.61
C GLU A 94 -6.43 2.79 -14.48
N ALA A 95 -6.63 4.08 -14.70
CA ALA A 95 -6.37 5.08 -13.66
C ALA A 95 -7.31 4.89 -12.47
N LEU A 96 -8.57 4.59 -12.72
CA LEU A 96 -9.52 4.31 -11.65
C LEU A 96 -9.11 3.08 -10.85
N ILE A 97 -8.68 2.03 -11.53
CA ILE A 97 -8.23 0.81 -10.87
C ILE A 97 -7.03 1.11 -9.98
N LEU A 98 -6.08 1.87 -10.50
CA LEU A 98 -4.89 2.24 -9.72
C LEU A 98 -5.26 3.06 -8.49
N GLN A 99 -6.12 4.05 -8.67
CA GLN A 99 -6.53 4.94 -7.58
C GLN A 99 -7.30 4.19 -6.51
N ILE A 100 -8.24 3.36 -6.91
CA ILE A 100 -9.04 2.58 -5.97
C ILE A 100 -8.16 1.60 -5.22
N GLY A 101 -7.26 0.90 -5.94
CA GLY A 101 -6.37 -0.07 -5.32
C GLY A 101 -5.45 0.56 -4.30
N PHE A 102 -4.78 1.65 -4.66
CA PHE A 102 -3.91 2.36 -3.71
C PHE A 102 -4.71 2.90 -2.54
N GLY A 103 -5.86 3.51 -2.80
CA GLY A 103 -6.69 4.06 -1.74
C GLY A 103 -7.12 3.00 -0.75
N GLU A 104 -7.55 1.85 -1.25
CA GLU A 104 -8.01 0.76 -0.41
C GLU A 104 -6.88 0.19 0.45
N TYR A 105 -5.75 -0.12 -0.16
CA TYR A 105 -4.64 -0.69 0.58
C TYR A 105 -3.99 0.31 1.55
N LEU A 106 -3.87 1.57 1.15
CA LEU A 106 -3.34 2.58 2.05
C LEU A 106 -4.26 2.80 3.24
N ASN A 107 -5.57 2.73 3.01
CA ASN A 107 -6.54 2.84 4.07
C ASN A 107 -6.41 1.69 5.06
N GLN A 108 -6.19 0.48 4.56
CA GLN A 108 -5.97 -0.68 5.41
C GLN A 108 -4.70 -0.52 6.24
N ILE A 109 -3.63 -0.04 5.62
CA ILE A 109 -2.35 0.13 6.31
C ILE A 109 -2.44 1.19 7.40
N THR A 110 -3.08 2.32 7.12
CA THR A 110 -3.18 3.42 8.07
C THR A 110 -4.26 3.21 9.11
N GLY A 111 -5.31 2.50 8.75
CA GLY A 111 -6.43 2.24 9.65
C GLY A 111 -6.26 1.04 10.55
N GLY A 112 -5.15 0.35 10.41
CA GLY A 112 -4.91 -0.88 11.16
C GLY A 112 -5.26 -2.10 10.33
N ILE A 113 -4.39 -3.09 10.39
CA ILE A 113 -4.55 -4.31 9.62
C ILE A 113 -5.49 -5.26 10.33
N PRO A 114 -6.54 -5.75 9.68
CA PRO A 114 -7.47 -6.66 10.33
C PRO A 114 -6.78 -7.98 10.64
N MET A 115 -7.05 -8.46 11.81
CA MET A 115 -6.48 -9.71 12.27
C MET A 115 -7.58 -10.79 12.37
#